data_8391fa7b4e777649be81a3df903d3c82
#
_entry.id   8391fa7b4e777649be81a3df903d3c82
#
_cell.length_a   1.000
_cell.length_b   1.000
_cell.length_c   1.000
_cell.angle_alpha   90.00
_cell.angle_beta   90.00
_cell.angle_gamma   90.00
#
_symmetry.space_group_name_H-M   'P 1'
#
loop_
_entity.id
_entity.type
_entity.pdbx_description
1 polymer ?
#
loop_
_entity_poly.entity_id
_entity_poly.type
_entity_poly.pdbx_seq_one_letter_code
_entity_poly.pdbx_strand_id
1 'polypeptide(L)'
;MGWDSHLSRIFFLLLLFVVSAQGVTPNPEACLVSSSVNGSSISCQPPAQIPKSLPADTIFLAVEFFNLTQLPADFLQGVPNLQELHLSSNRLENLSSKFLLPVPQLKVLDLTHNSLTRLPPGLFQVSAALCTLVLKGNQLKFLEASWLHGLKALQHLDLSENQLQSLPPGILENFTDLLTLDLSNNQLQTLPPDLLRGPLNLERLRLEGNRLQVLGERLLAPQPKLRYLFLNDNRLASVAAGAFRGLQKLDMLDLSNNLLTTVPTGLWTSLGKAARNLKDGFNISSNPWVCDQNLADLYRWLVANEDKMFFRTHTRCAGPEAWKGRMLLAVAEAHGSPGRGVRLGWGGTSSQASAPRLAKSPPF
;
A
#
# COMPACT_ATOMS: atom_id res chain seq x y z
N MET A 1 5.21 -14.84 -6.69
CA MET A 1 6.56 -14.77 -7.25
C MET A 1 6.77 -13.39 -7.85
N GLY A 2 7.56 -12.53 -7.18
CA GLY A 2 8.47 -11.59 -7.81
C GLY A 2 7.93 -10.23 -8.27
N TRP A 3 7.51 -9.34 -7.35
CA TRP A 3 7.34 -7.91 -7.68
C TRP A 3 7.95 -6.96 -6.63
N ASP A 4 8.93 -7.44 -5.89
CA ASP A 4 9.76 -6.62 -4.98
C ASP A 4 10.98 -5.99 -5.70
N SER A 5 10.99 -5.92 -7.05
CA SER A 5 12.23 -5.73 -7.79
C SER A 5 12.70 -4.28 -7.99
N HIS A 6 11.94 -3.25 -7.60
CA HIS A 6 12.40 -1.88 -7.83
C HIS A 6 13.04 -1.20 -6.60
N LEU A 7 12.56 -1.47 -5.40
CA LEU A 7 13.26 -1.01 -4.18
C LEU A 7 14.46 -1.92 -3.88
N SER A 8 14.34 -3.24 -4.11
CA SER A 8 15.45 -4.20 -3.99
C SER A 8 16.56 -3.97 -5.02
N ARG A 9 16.27 -3.42 -6.21
CA ARG A 9 17.29 -3.12 -7.22
C ARG A 9 18.17 -1.92 -6.89
N ILE A 10 17.68 -0.97 -6.12
CA ILE A 10 18.51 0.14 -5.60
C ILE A 10 19.48 -0.40 -4.55
N PHE A 11 19.06 -1.36 -3.74
CA PHE A 11 19.94 -2.05 -2.77
C PHE A 11 20.97 -2.98 -3.42
N PHE A 12 20.62 -3.70 -4.50
CA PHE A 12 21.53 -4.65 -5.16
C PHE A 12 22.57 -3.97 -6.08
N LEU A 13 22.29 -2.79 -6.61
CA LEU A 13 23.24 -2.06 -7.46
C LEU A 13 24.38 -1.39 -6.68
N LEU A 14 24.24 -1.16 -5.38
CA LEU A 14 25.33 -0.66 -4.52
C LEU A 14 26.29 -1.76 -4.08
N LEU A 15 25.91 -3.03 -4.14
CA LEU A 15 26.78 -4.18 -3.76
C LEU A 15 27.75 -4.64 -4.87
N LEU A 16 27.60 -4.16 -6.11
CA LEU A 16 28.42 -4.63 -7.25
C LEU A 16 29.54 -3.68 -7.67
N PHE A 17 29.76 -2.55 -6.98
CA PHE A 17 30.84 -1.60 -7.30
C PHE A 17 32.07 -1.63 -6.38
N VAL A 18 32.22 -2.64 -5.55
CA VAL A 18 33.43 -2.79 -4.72
C VAL A 18 34.18 -4.09 -5.05
N VAL A 19 34.72 -4.21 -6.25
CA VAL A 19 35.86 -5.11 -6.49
C VAL A 19 36.73 -4.51 -7.58
N SER A 20 37.61 -3.60 -7.21
CA SER A 20 38.96 -3.52 -7.80
C SER A 20 39.79 -2.45 -7.09
N ALA A 21 40.38 -2.76 -5.97
CA ALA A 21 41.60 -2.12 -5.51
C ALA A 21 42.30 -3.01 -4.48
N GLN A 22 43.38 -3.62 -4.91
CA GLN A 22 44.53 -4.05 -4.11
C GLN A 22 44.28 -4.91 -2.84
N GLY A 23 44.62 -6.12 -2.89
CA GLY A 23 45.11 -7.17 -1.99
C GLY A 23 45.26 -6.92 -0.48
N VAL A 24 44.29 -6.30 0.16
CA VAL A 24 44.13 -6.31 1.62
C VAL A 24 42.92 -7.18 1.90
N THR A 25 43.12 -8.33 2.54
CA THR A 25 41.99 -9.11 3.09
C THR A 25 41.25 -8.21 4.03
N PRO A 26 39.94 -7.89 3.79
CA PRO A 26 39.21 -7.02 4.69
C PRO A 26 39.20 -7.66 6.08
N ASN A 27 39.59 -6.90 7.10
CA ASN A 27 39.46 -7.34 8.48
C ASN A 27 37.97 -7.62 8.74
N PRO A 28 37.55 -8.88 9.00
CA PRO A 28 36.14 -9.20 9.19
C PRO A 28 35.51 -8.53 10.43
N GLU A 29 36.35 -8.00 11.33
CA GLU A 29 35.91 -7.27 12.52
C GLU A 29 35.79 -5.76 12.32
N ALA A 30 36.05 -5.24 11.11
CA ALA A 30 35.92 -3.81 10.80
C ALA A 30 34.70 -3.55 9.91
N CYS A 31 34.08 -2.42 10.12
CA CYS A 31 33.04 -1.91 9.20
C CYS A 31 33.63 -1.65 7.81
N LEU A 32 32.84 -1.83 6.78
CA LEU A 32 33.22 -1.43 5.42
C LEU A 32 33.15 0.08 5.31
N VAL A 33 34.25 0.72 4.94
CA VAL A 33 34.36 2.15 4.73
C VAL A 33 34.73 2.42 3.29
N SER A 34 33.93 3.23 2.60
CA SER A 34 34.25 3.73 1.26
C SER A 34 34.20 5.25 1.29
N SER A 35 35.19 5.90 0.68
CA SER A 35 35.27 7.35 0.60
C SER A 35 35.06 7.81 -0.83
N SER A 36 34.30 8.88 -0.99
CA SER A 36 34.06 9.55 -2.27
C SER A 36 34.33 11.05 -2.14
N VAL A 37 34.25 11.76 -3.26
CA VAL A 37 34.35 13.23 -3.26
C VAL A 37 33.22 13.91 -2.47
N ASN A 38 32.12 13.22 -2.24
CA ASN A 38 30.94 13.74 -1.53
C ASN A 38 30.96 13.43 -0.03
N GLY A 39 31.82 12.52 0.42
CA GLY A 39 31.92 12.07 1.81
C GLY A 39 32.10 10.55 1.95
N SER A 40 32.15 10.11 3.18
CA SER A 40 32.39 8.72 3.54
C SER A 40 31.09 7.95 3.75
N SER A 41 31.07 6.70 3.29
CA SER A 41 29.98 5.72 3.53
C SER A 41 30.50 4.60 4.42
N ILE A 42 29.77 4.31 5.50
CA ILE A 42 30.15 3.31 6.50
C ILE A 42 29.01 2.28 6.59
N SER A 43 29.37 1.00 6.44
CA SER A 43 28.46 -0.12 6.62
C SER A 43 29.02 -1.12 7.62
N CYS A 44 28.29 -1.35 8.69
CA CYS A 44 28.64 -2.25 9.78
C CYS A 44 27.63 -3.38 9.88
N GLN A 45 28.13 -4.61 9.90
CA GLN A 45 27.34 -5.83 10.18
C GLN A 45 28.23 -6.80 10.99
N PRO A 46 27.66 -7.62 11.87
CA PRO A 46 28.44 -8.62 12.60
C PRO A 46 29.22 -9.54 11.62
N PRO A 47 30.48 -9.91 11.93
CA PRO A 47 31.16 -9.74 13.21
C PRO A 47 31.86 -8.41 13.43
N ALA A 48 31.66 -7.41 12.56
CA ALA A 48 32.29 -6.10 12.71
C ALA A 48 31.90 -5.44 14.05
N GLN A 49 32.81 -4.62 14.59
CA GLN A 49 32.54 -3.80 15.78
C GLN A 49 32.11 -2.40 15.36
N ILE A 50 31.06 -1.89 15.97
CA ILE A 50 30.59 -0.52 15.73
C ILE A 50 31.69 0.46 16.20
N PRO A 51 32.17 1.38 15.33
CA PRO A 51 33.22 2.30 15.68
C PRO A 51 32.77 3.26 16.79
N LYS A 52 33.67 3.56 17.74
CA LYS A 52 33.39 4.53 18.83
C LYS A 52 33.24 5.97 18.33
N SER A 53 33.83 6.28 17.19
CA SER A 53 33.72 7.59 16.54
C SER A 53 33.61 7.39 15.03
N LEU A 54 32.76 8.22 14.42
CA LEU A 54 32.55 8.25 12.98
C LEU A 54 33.33 9.41 12.34
N PRO A 55 33.86 9.25 11.12
CA PRO A 55 34.44 10.35 10.37
C PRO A 55 33.42 11.48 10.19
N ALA A 56 33.88 12.74 10.34
CA ALA A 56 33.02 13.92 10.28
C ALA A 56 32.37 14.15 8.89
N ASP A 57 32.99 13.61 7.85
CA ASP A 57 32.50 13.64 6.46
C ASP A 57 31.51 12.49 6.12
N THR A 58 31.06 11.73 7.11
CA THR A 58 30.12 10.61 6.89
C THR A 58 28.80 11.12 6.36
N ILE A 59 28.38 10.60 5.18
CA ILE A 59 27.10 10.90 4.54
C ILE A 59 26.15 9.71 4.54
N PHE A 60 26.67 8.50 4.68
CA PHE A 60 25.89 7.24 4.75
C PHE A 60 26.38 6.40 5.93
N LEU A 61 25.44 5.94 6.73
CA LEU A 61 25.73 5.05 7.86
C LEU A 61 24.71 3.91 7.91
N ALA A 62 25.19 2.68 7.84
CA ALA A 62 24.39 1.48 8.09
C ALA A 62 24.99 0.71 9.29
N VAL A 63 24.14 0.40 10.27
CA VAL A 63 24.45 -0.43 11.45
C VAL A 63 23.34 -1.43 11.61
N GLU A 64 23.53 -2.61 11.04
CA GLU A 64 22.46 -3.60 10.85
C GLU A 64 22.81 -4.95 11.47
N PHE A 65 21.82 -5.70 11.92
CA PHE A 65 21.94 -7.07 12.45
C PHE A 65 22.73 -7.22 13.78
N PHE A 66 22.91 -6.13 14.54
CA PHE A 66 23.66 -6.17 15.81
C PHE A 66 22.83 -6.56 17.04
N ASN A 67 21.54 -6.79 16.90
CA ASN A 67 20.63 -7.00 18.03
C ASN A 67 20.61 -5.83 19.05
N LEU A 68 20.88 -4.61 18.62
CA LEU A 68 20.88 -3.43 19.48
C LEU A 68 19.48 -3.16 20.02
N THR A 69 19.35 -3.02 21.35
CA THR A 69 18.07 -2.65 21.99
C THR A 69 17.91 -1.14 22.18
N GLN A 70 19.04 -0.42 22.22
CA GLN A 70 19.09 1.03 22.33
C GLN A 70 20.39 1.57 21.72
N LEU A 71 20.39 2.85 21.39
CA LEU A 71 21.55 3.58 20.90
C LEU A 71 21.92 4.68 21.90
N PRO A 72 23.21 4.96 22.09
CA PRO A 72 23.65 6.11 22.88
C PRO A 72 23.06 7.42 22.32
N ALA A 73 22.72 8.36 23.20
CA ALA A 73 22.13 9.63 22.80
C ALA A 73 23.08 10.49 21.92
N ASP A 74 24.37 10.27 22.04
CA ASP A 74 25.44 10.93 21.30
C ASP A 74 25.95 10.13 20.08
N PHE A 75 25.29 9.02 19.73
CA PHE A 75 25.70 8.11 18.65
C PHE A 75 25.95 8.84 17.31
N LEU A 76 25.16 9.85 17.00
CA LEU A 76 25.28 10.65 15.77
C LEU A 76 26.06 11.96 15.95
N GLN A 77 26.68 12.16 17.09
CA GLN A 77 27.52 13.34 17.31
C GLN A 77 28.71 13.31 16.35
N GLY A 78 29.01 14.47 15.77
CA GLY A 78 30.18 14.64 14.89
C GLY A 78 29.96 14.29 13.43
N VAL A 79 28.73 13.86 13.01
CA VAL A 79 28.39 13.55 11.59
C VAL A 79 27.26 14.43 11.04
N PRO A 80 27.41 15.78 11.05
CA PRO A 80 26.31 16.69 10.72
C PRO A 80 25.82 16.61 9.26
N ASN A 81 26.66 16.03 8.38
CA ASN A 81 26.37 15.90 6.96
C ASN A 81 25.71 14.56 6.60
N LEU A 82 25.32 13.74 7.59
CA LEU A 82 24.70 12.45 7.35
C LEU A 82 23.39 12.62 6.57
N GLN A 83 23.28 11.92 5.45
CA GLN A 83 22.13 11.94 4.57
C GLN A 83 21.29 10.65 4.65
N GLU A 84 21.92 9.52 4.89
CA GLU A 84 21.26 8.22 4.99
C GLU A 84 21.68 7.47 6.24
N LEU A 85 20.69 7.02 7.02
CA LEU A 85 20.88 6.24 8.24
C LEU A 85 20.04 4.96 8.17
N HIS A 86 20.73 3.82 8.19
CA HIS A 86 20.11 2.49 8.19
C HIS A 86 20.43 1.77 9.49
N LEU A 87 19.39 1.46 10.25
CA LEU A 87 19.44 0.78 11.54
C LEU A 87 18.59 -0.49 11.51
N SER A 88 18.40 -1.06 10.34
CA SER A 88 17.51 -2.21 10.14
C SER A 88 17.99 -3.47 10.84
N SER A 89 17.05 -4.38 11.10
CA SER A 89 17.32 -5.71 11.66
C SER A 89 18.09 -5.67 12.99
N ASN A 90 17.70 -4.73 13.84
CA ASN A 90 18.12 -4.65 15.22
C ASN A 90 16.94 -4.98 16.16
N ARG A 91 17.04 -4.61 17.43
CA ARG A 91 15.98 -4.80 18.45
C ARG A 91 15.68 -3.49 19.17
N LEU A 92 15.79 -2.37 18.46
CA LEU A 92 15.58 -1.06 19.06
C LEU A 92 14.14 -0.94 19.61
N GLU A 93 14.03 -0.70 20.91
CA GLU A 93 12.75 -0.56 21.59
C GLU A 93 12.30 0.90 21.69
N ASN A 94 13.27 1.80 21.82
CA ASN A 94 13.04 3.23 21.99
C ASN A 94 14.12 4.03 21.30
N LEU A 95 13.77 5.26 20.93
CA LEU A 95 14.69 6.29 20.48
C LEU A 95 14.60 7.52 21.39
N SER A 96 15.70 8.23 21.58
CA SER A 96 15.68 9.54 22.24
C SER A 96 15.02 10.59 21.33
N SER A 97 14.23 11.51 21.86
CA SER A 97 13.71 12.66 21.10
C SER A 97 14.81 13.55 20.54
N LYS A 98 16.01 13.47 21.11
CA LYS A 98 17.19 14.22 20.66
C LYS A 98 18.05 13.46 19.66
N PHE A 99 17.71 12.23 19.32
CA PHE A 99 18.55 11.32 18.53
C PHE A 99 18.95 11.91 17.17
N LEU A 100 18.02 12.55 16.46
CA LEU A 100 18.27 13.11 15.13
C LEU A 100 18.72 14.57 15.14
N LEU A 101 18.83 15.25 16.30
CA LEU A 101 19.25 16.63 16.37
C LEU A 101 20.62 16.91 15.70
N PRO A 102 21.63 16.01 15.82
CA PRO A 102 22.93 16.24 15.19
C PRO A 102 22.93 16.18 13.65
N VAL A 103 21.87 15.61 13.03
CA VAL A 103 21.84 15.24 11.60
C VAL A 103 20.67 15.89 10.83
N PRO A 104 20.58 17.23 10.76
CA PRO A 104 19.46 17.93 10.14
C PRO A 104 19.36 17.74 8.62
N GLN A 105 20.41 17.22 7.98
CA GLN A 105 20.48 16.96 6.54
C GLN A 105 20.00 15.55 6.17
N LEU A 106 19.52 14.76 7.14
CA LEU A 106 19.08 13.39 6.92
C LEU A 106 17.91 13.33 5.92
N LYS A 107 18.07 12.53 4.88
CA LYS A 107 17.10 12.32 3.79
C LYS A 107 16.41 10.96 3.90
N VAL A 108 17.13 9.95 4.37
CA VAL A 108 16.64 8.58 4.50
C VAL A 108 16.88 8.07 5.92
N LEU A 109 15.82 7.59 6.56
CA LEU A 109 15.89 6.87 7.83
C LEU A 109 15.21 5.52 7.68
N ASP A 110 15.99 4.45 7.81
CA ASP A 110 15.50 3.07 7.79
C ASP A 110 15.63 2.43 9.19
N LEU A 111 14.47 2.13 9.77
CA LEU A 111 14.31 1.45 11.07
C LEU A 111 13.59 0.10 10.90
N THR A 112 13.69 -0.52 9.71
CA THR A 112 13.04 -1.79 9.39
C THR A 112 13.43 -2.89 10.38
N HIS A 113 12.45 -3.72 10.75
CA HIS A 113 12.64 -4.89 11.62
C HIS A 113 13.34 -4.55 12.94
N ASN A 114 12.75 -3.63 13.69
CA ASN A 114 13.09 -3.31 15.06
C ASN A 114 11.93 -3.65 16.02
N SER A 115 12.02 -3.23 17.27
CA SER A 115 11.01 -3.50 18.32
C SER A 115 10.31 -2.22 18.79
N LEU A 116 10.23 -1.20 17.92
CA LEU A 116 9.64 0.09 18.28
C LEU A 116 8.14 -0.05 18.50
N THR A 117 7.68 0.36 19.68
CA THR A 117 6.25 0.41 20.04
C THR A 117 5.65 1.81 19.89
N ARG A 118 6.50 2.84 19.86
CA ARG A 118 6.17 4.25 19.71
C ARG A 118 7.37 5.04 19.23
N LEU A 119 7.13 6.25 18.74
CA LEU A 119 8.16 7.25 18.48
C LEU A 119 8.05 8.38 19.50
N PRO A 120 9.18 8.94 19.99
CA PRO A 120 9.10 10.04 20.93
C PRO A 120 8.64 11.33 20.22
N PRO A 121 7.77 12.13 20.84
CA PRO A 121 7.41 13.44 20.32
C PRO A 121 8.66 14.31 20.09
N GLY A 122 8.68 15.02 18.97
CA GLY A 122 9.80 15.89 18.60
C GLY A 122 11.02 15.17 18.01
N LEU A 123 10.98 13.85 17.78
CA LEU A 123 12.08 13.12 17.12
C LEU A 123 12.49 13.77 15.79
N PHE A 124 11.53 14.22 15.00
CA PHE A 124 11.74 14.78 13.67
C PHE A 124 11.74 16.32 13.64
N GLN A 125 11.87 17.01 14.76
CA GLN A 125 11.74 18.47 14.83
C GLN A 125 12.73 19.23 13.93
N VAL A 126 13.88 18.63 13.59
CA VAL A 126 14.89 19.19 12.69
C VAL A 126 14.96 18.47 11.34
N SER A 127 14.14 17.46 11.12
CA SER A 127 14.22 16.55 9.97
C SER A 127 13.42 17.05 8.76
N ALA A 128 13.49 18.35 8.46
CA ALA A 128 12.75 18.96 7.36
C ALA A 128 13.18 18.44 5.97
N ALA A 129 14.39 17.88 5.86
CA ALA A 129 14.94 17.31 4.64
C ALA A 129 14.59 15.80 4.45
N LEU A 130 13.96 15.15 5.45
CA LEU A 130 13.69 13.72 5.39
C LEU A 130 12.65 13.41 4.30
N CYS A 131 13.08 12.66 3.29
CA CYS A 131 12.26 12.24 2.15
C CYS A 131 11.72 10.83 2.30
N THR A 132 12.47 9.95 2.97
CA THR A 132 12.12 8.54 3.15
C THR A 132 12.19 8.14 4.62
N LEU A 133 11.06 7.64 5.13
CA LEU A 133 10.96 7.07 6.47
C LEU A 133 10.42 5.65 6.38
N VAL A 134 11.22 4.67 6.80
CA VAL A 134 10.83 3.27 6.82
C VAL A 134 10.77 2.77 8.28
N LEU A 135 9.56 2.40 8.69
CA LEU A 135 9.25 1.84 10.01
C LEU A 135 8.67 0.41 9.90
N LYS A 136 8.91 -0.23 8.76
CA LYS A 136 8.42 -1.58 8.45
C LYS A 136 8.86 -2.61 9.51
N GLY A 137 7.96 -3.55 9.84
CA GLY A 137 8.30 -4.68 10.72
C GLY A 137 8.62 -4.28 12.15
N ASN A 138 7.90 -3.29 12.69
CA ASN A 138 7.98 -2.87 14.09
C ASN A 138 6.73 -3.31 14.88
N GLN A 139 6.53 -2.77 16.07
CA GLN A 139 5.43 -3.12 16.97
C GLN A 139 4.48 -1.94 17.23
N LEU A 140 4.36 -1.03 16.27
CA LEU A 140 3.51 0.16 16.38
C LEU A 140 2.03 -0.25 16.37
N LYS A 141 1.28 0.12 17.41
CA LYS A 141 -0.16 -0.16 17.55
C LYS A 141 -1.04 1.02 17.16
N PHE A 142 -0.53 2.20 17.23
CA PHE A 142 -1.18 3.47 16.90
C PHE A 142 -0.14 4.47 16.40
N LEU A 143 -0.60 5.58 15.87
CA LEU A 143 0.22 6.74 15.51
C LEU A 143 -0.32 7.98 16.22
N GLU A 144 0.56 8.88 16.59
CA GLU A 144 0.21 10.21 17.09
C GLU A 144 0.74 11.27 16.12
N ALA A 145 -0.04 12.30 15.84
CA ALA A 145 0.36 13.38 14.94
C ALA A 145 1.65 14.07 15.40
N SER A 146 1.86 14.13 16.73
CA SER A 146 3.08 14.69 17.34
C SER A 146 4.36 13.94 16.96
N TRP A 147 4.27 12.66 16.60
CA TRP A 147 5.44 11.87 16.21
C TRP A 147 5.99 12.26 14.86
N LEU A 148 5.10 12.66 13.94
CA LEU A 148 5.45 12.97 12.55
C LEU A 148 5.64 14.48 12.30
N HIS A 149 5.53 15.27 13.37
CA HIS A 149 5.74 16.71 13.29
C HIS A 149 7.19 17.06 12.90
N GLY A 150 7.34 17.94 11.91
CA GLY A 150 8.65 18.34 11.40
C GLY A 150 9.01 17.75 10.03
N LEU A 151 8.35 16.65 9.62
CA LEU A 151 8.54 16.03 8.31
C LEU A 151 7.83 16.87 7.24
N LYS A 152 8.58 17.67 6.48
CA LYS A 152 8.02 18.57 5.46
C LYS A 152 8.21 18.07 4.04
N ALA A 153 9.29 17.33 3.77
CA ALA A 153 9.67 16.86 2.44
C ALA A 153 9.42 15.36 2.24
N LEU A 154 8.56 14.73 3.09
CA LEU A 154 8.38 13.29 3.06
C LEU A 154 7.70 12.84 1.77
N GLN A 155 8.37 11.96 1.03
CA GLN A 155 7.91 11.36 -0.22
C GLN A 155 7.55 9.89 -0.07
N HIS A 156 8.23 9.17 0.82
CA HIS A 156 8.03 7.75 1.04
C HIS A 156 7.84 7.45 2.53
N LEU A 157 6.68 6.91 2.87
CA LEU A 157 6.36 6.46 4.23
C LEU A 157 5.97 4.98 4.20
N ASP A 158 6.80 4.15 4.85
CA ASP A 158 6.52 2.73 5.03
C ASP A 158 6.24 2.41 6.50
N LEU A 159 5.01 2.02 6.78
CA LEU A 159 4.50 1.58 8.08
C LEU A 159 4.02 0.13 8.03
N SER A 160 4.41 -0.61 6.99
CA SER A 160 3.98 -2.00 6.79
C SER A 160 4.47 -2.94 7.90
N GLU A 161 3.82 -4.08 8.02
CA GLU A 161 4.18 -5.14 8.99
C GLU A 161 4.25 -4.61 10.44
N ASN A 162 3.28 -3.78 10.82
CA ASN A 162 3.09 -3.29 12.17
C ASN A 162 1.78 -3.84 12.79
N GLN A 163 1.32 -3.29 13.89
CA GLN A 163 0.11 -3.71 14.59
C GLN A 163 -0.94 -2.60 14.63
N LEU A 164 -0.93 -1.67 13.64
CA LEU A 164 -1.81 -0.52 13.60
C LEU A 164 -3.27 -0.95 13.48
N GLN A 165 -4.11 -0.52 14.40
CA GLN A 165 -5.54 -0.84 14.44
C GLN A 165 -6.40 0.27 13.84
N SER A 166 -5.95 1.50 13.93
CA SER A 166 -6.60 2.69 13.37
C SER A 166 -5.56 3.77 13.09
N LEU A 167 -5.97 4.76 12.31
CA LEU A 167 -5.19 5.97 12.06
C LEU A 167 -5.99 7.19 12.55
N PRO A 168 -5.36 8.16 13.22
CA PRO A 168 -6.07 9.38 13.62
C PRO A 168 -6.42 10.23 12.39
N PRO A 169 -7.56 10.94 12.41
CA PRO A 169 -7.91 11.89 11.36
C PRO A 169 -6.80 12.95 11.18
N GLY A 170 -6.55 13.35 9.94
CA GLY A 170 -5.58 14.40 9.63
C GLY A 170 -4.10 14.02 9.80
N ILE A 171 -3.77 12.76 10.15
CA ILE A 171 -2.37 12.32 10.36
C ILE A 171 -1.45 12.59 9.15
N LEU A 172 -2.00 12.60 7.94
CA LEU A 172 -1.26 12.82 6.68
C LEU A 172 -1.51 14.22 6.07
N GLU A 173 -2.21 15.11 6.77
CA GLU A 173 -2.67 16.39 6.19
C GLU A 173 -1.53 17.26 5.65
N ASN A 174 -0.36 17.22 6.29
CA ASN A 174 0.80 18.03 5.93
C ASN A 174 1.76 17.35 4.94
N PHE A 175 1.50 16.12 4.49
CA PHE A 175 2.40 15.38 3.61
C PHE A 175 2.06 15.58 2.13
N THR A 176 2.13 16.81 1.66
CA THR A 176 1.76 17.21 0.29
C THR A 176 2.62 16.55 -0.78
N ASP A 177 3.87 16.22 -0.46
CA ASP A 177 4.85 15.64 -1.39
C ASP A 177 4.88 14.11 -1.37
N LEU A 178 4.01 13.48 -0.56
CA LEU A 178 4.00 12.03 -0.41
C LEU A 178 3.62 11.35 -1.74
N LEU A 179 4.50 10.47 -2.21
CA LEU A 179 4.37 9.67 -3.43
C LEU A 179 3.96 8.22 -3.12
N THR A 180 4.49 7.67 -2.04
CA THR A 180 4.25 6.28 -1.65
C THR A 180 3.85 6.20 -0.19
N LEU A 181 2.73 5.53 0.07
CA LEU A 181 2.26 5.17 1.40
C LEU A 181 2.07 3.66 1.46
N ASP A 182 2.82 3.01 2.34
CA ASP A 182 2.67 1.59 2.64
C ASP A 182 2.12 1.39 4.06
N LEU A 183 0.92 0.85 4.15
CA LEU A 183 0.21 0.48 5.38
C LEU A 183 -0.13 -1.02 5.38
N SER A 184 0.49 -1.79 4.49
CA SER A 184 0.20 -3.22 4.33
C SER A 184 0.52 -4.03 5.58
N ASN A 185 -0.10 -5.20 5.71
CA ASN A 185 0.14 -6.14 6.80
C ASN A 185 0.02 -5.50 8.20
N ASN A 186 -1.07 -4.77 8.41
CA ASN A 186 -1.47 -4.20 9.70
C ASN A 186 -2.82 -4.78 10.16
N GLN A 187 -3.48 -4.14 11.10
CA GLN A 187 -4.76 -4.59 11.67
C GLN A 187 -5.88 -3.57 11.46
N LEU A 188 -5.74 -2.70 10.44
CA LEU A 188 -6.66 -1.61 10.16
C LEU A 188 -8.04 -2.16 9.76
N GLN A 189 -9.09 -1.76 10.50
CA GLN A 189 -10.48 -2.15 10.22
C GLN A 189 -11.22 -1.11 9.39
N THR A 190 -10.87 0.15 9.60
CA THR A 190 -11.43 1.30 8.90
C THR A 190 -10.33 2.33 8.65
N LEU A 191 -10.57 3.21 7.70
CA LEU A 191 -9.71 4.37 7.42
C LEU A 191 -10.54 5.65 7.56
N PRO A 192 -9.98 6.73 8.11
CA PRO A 192 -10.64 8.04 8.10
C PRO A 192 -10.98 8.42 6.65
N PRO A 193 -12.20 8.89 6.37
CA PRO A 193 -12.62 9.22 5.00
C PRO A 193 -11.78 10.33 4.36
N ASP A 194 -11.18 11.19 5.17
CA ASP A 194 -10.34 12.31 4.73
C ASP A 194 -8.83 12.01 4.89
N LEU A 195 -8.43 10.76 5.14
CA LEU A 195 -7.02 10.36 5.36
C LEU A 195 -6.09 10.87 4.26
N LEU A 196 -6.50 10.76 3.00
CA LEU A 196 -5.69 11.10 1.84
C LEU A 196 -5.95 12.51 1.32
N ARG A 197 -6.51 13.40 2.12
CA ARG A 197 -6.79 14.80 1.71
C ARG A 197 -5.52 15.63 1.53
N GLY A 198 -4.48 15.36 2.32
CA GLY A 198 -3.20 16.05 2.24
C GLY A 198 -2.31 15.59 1.08
N PRO A 199 -2.04 14.28 0.91
CA PRO A 199 -1.08 13.76 -0.07
C PRO A 199 -1.64 13.72 -1.50
N LEU A 200 -1.78 14.87 -2.14
CA LEU A 200 -2.35 15.01 -3.49
C LEU A 200 -1.45 14.48 -4.62
N ASN A 201 -0.20 14.14 -4.30
CA ASN A 201 0.78 13.62 -5.24
C ASN A 201 0.95 12.09 -5.17
N LEU A 202 0.10 11.41 -4.36
CA LEU A 202 0.25 9.99 -4.11
C LEU A 202 0.12 9.18 -5.41
N GLU A 203 1.14 8.36 -5.68
CA GLU A 203 1.20 7.47 -6.84
C GLU A 203 0.99 6.00 -6.46
N ARG A 204 1.37 5.62 -5.25
CA ARG A 204 1.26 4.24 -4.76
C ARG A 204 0.65 4.19 -3.36
N LEU A 205 -0.41 3.41 -3.21
CA LEU A 205 -1.07 3.12 -1.94
C LEU A 205 -1.14 1.61 -1.73
N ARG A 206 -0.53 1.13 -0.66
CA ARG A 206 -0.56 -0.26 -0.25
C ARG A 206 -1.33 -0.41 1.06
N LEU A 207 -2.40 -1.17 1.01
CA LEU A 207 -3.32 -1.47 2.11
C LEU A 207 -3.59 -2.97 2.24
N GLU A 208 -2.88 -3.79 1.46
CA GLU A 208 -3.07 -5.25 1.49
C GLU A 208 -2.76 -5.85 2.87
N GLY A 209 -3.36 -7.00 3.17
CA GLY A 209 -3.12 -7.72 4.42
C GLY A 209 -3.67 -7.01 5.67
N ASN A 210 -4.77 -6.26 5.54
CA ASN A 210 -5.45 -5.58 6.64
C ASN A 210 -6.81 -6.24 6.96
N ARG A 211 -7.66 -5.55 7.73
CA ARG A 211 -9.01 -6.01 8.11
C ARG A 211 -10.10 -5.07 7.63
N LEU A 212 -9.85 -4.34 6.53
CA LEU A 212 -10.78 -3.36 5.97
C LEU A 212 -12.06 -4.05 5.50
N GLN A 213 -13.23 -3.52 5.87
CA GLN A 213 -14.53 -4.11 5.56
C GLN A 213 -15.28 -3.34 4.47
N VAL A 214 -15.06 -2.04 4.39
CA VAL A 214 -15.76 -1.14 3.47
C VAL A 214 -14.76 -0.17 2.83
N LEU A 215 -14.89 0.06 1.53
CA LEU A 215 -14.23 1.15 0.83
C LEU A 215 -15.26 2.24 0.50
N GLY A 216 -15.17 3.36 1.19
CA GLY A 216 -16.07 4.50 1.04
C GLY A 216 -15.71 5.40 -0.16
N GLU A 217 -16.63 6.29 -0.55
CA GLU A 217 -16.46 7.19 -1.71
C GLU A 217 -15.39 8.25 -1.54
N ARG A 218 -15.15 8.72 -0.31
CA ARG A 218 -14.34 9.92 -0.06
C ARG A 218 -12.85 9.65 0.06
N LEU A 219 -12.46 8.44 0.39
CA LEU A 219 -11.06 8.09 0.69
C LEU A 219 -10.14 8.36 -0.51
N LEU A 220 -10.52 7.87 -1.69
CA LEU A 220 -9.68 7.94 -2.90
C LEU A 220 -10.03 9.13 -3.82
N ALA A 221 -11.13 9.84 -3.55
CA ALA A 221 -11.61 10.94 -4.39
C ALA A 221 -10.55 12.02 -4.67
N PRO A 222 -9.66 12.40 -3.73
CA PRO A 222 -8.66 13.43 -3.97
C PRO A 222 -7.37 12.91 -4.63
N GLN A 223 -7.35 11.70 -5.25
CA GLN A 223 -6.13 11.04 -5.71
C GLN A 223 -5.99 10.95 -7.25
N PRO A 224 -5.86 12.06 -8.00
CA PRO A 224 -5.81 12.03 -9.47
C PRO A 224 -4.50 11.43 -10.03
N LYS A 225 -3.46 11.33 -9.20
CA LYS A 225 -2.14 10.81 -9.60
C LYS A 225 -1.91 9.35 -9.21
N LEU A 226 -2.85 8.74 -8.47
CA LEU A 226 -2.69 7.36 -7.99
C LEU A 226 -2.63 6.39 -9.18
N ARG A 227 -1.54 5.60 -9.21
CA ARG A 227 -1.23 4.61 -10.24
C ARG A 227 -1.37 3.19 -9.75
N TYR A 228 -1.02 2.93 -8.50
CA TYR A 228 -0.96 1.59 -7.93
C TYR A 228 -1.79 1.54 -6.65
N LEU A 229 -2.83 0.72 -6.64
CA LEU A 229 -3.72 0.54 -5.50
C LEU A 229 -3.84 -0.96 -5.16
N PHE A 230 -3.35 -1.33 -3.99
CA PHE A 230 -3.40 -2.69 -3.46
C PHE A 230 -4.32 -2.75 -2.24
N LEU A 231 -5.40 -3.49 -2.37
CA LEU A 231 -6.44 -3.71 -1.35
C LEU A 231 -6.71 -5.21 -1.14
N ASN A 232 -5.88 -6.06 -1.73
CA ASN A 232 -5.99 -7.52 -1.60
C ASN A 232 -5.80 -7.98 -0.15
N ASP A 233 -6.19 -9.20 0.14
CA ASP A 233 -6.04 -9.82 1.47
C ASP A 233 -6.65 -8.95 2.59
N ASN A 234 -7.88 -8.46 2.35
CA ASN A 234 -8.68 -7.71 3.31
C ASN A 234 -10.02 -8.44 3.60
N ARG A 235 -10.96 -7.74 4.22
CA ARG A 235 -12.31 -8.24 4.51
C ARG A 235 -13.38 -7.40 3.83
N LEU A 236 -13.05 -6.80 2.66
CA LEU A 236 -13.96 -5.92 1.95
C LEU A 236 -15.21 -6.70 1.52
N ALA A 237 -16.33 -6.39 2.13
CA ALA A 237 -17.63 -6.91 1.78
C ALA A 237 -18.41 -5.93 0.89
N SER A 238 -18.04 -4.65 0.89
CA SER A 238 -18.65 -3.64 0.05
C SER A 238 -17.66 -2.56 -0.39
N VAL A 239 -17.92 -2.03 -1.59
CA VAL A 239 -17.22 -0.88 -2.18
C VAL A 239 -18.29 0.11 -2.62
N ALA A 240 -18.16 1.38 -2.23
CA ALA A 240 -19.12 2.41 -2.62
C ALA A 240 -19.08 2.68 -4.14
N ALA A 241 -20.21 3.01 -4.74
CA ALA A 241 -20.32 3.22 -6.20
C ALA A 241 -19.35 4.30 -6.74
N GLY A 242 -19.07 5.32 -5.96
CA GLY A 242 -18.13 6.40 -6.31
C GLY A 242 -16.71 6.20 -5.78
N ALA A 243 -16.36 5.04 -5.21
CA ALA A 243 -15.07 4.83 -4.52
C ALA A 243 -13.85 5.08 -5.41
N PHE A 244 -13.97 4.80 -6.71
CA PHE A 244 -12.89 5.01 -7.69
C PHE A 244 -13.02 6.31 -8.49
N ARG A 245 -14.00 7.16 -8.13
CA ARG A 245 -14.18 8.45 -8.79
C ARG A 245 -12.95 9.33 -8.54
N GLY A 246 -12.37 9.89 -9.60
CA GLY A 246 -11.18 10.74 -9.48
C GLY A 246 -9.85 10.02 -9.76
N LEU A 247 -9.81 8.70 -9.78
CA LEU A 247 -8.61 7.93 -10.15
C LEU A 247 -8.38 8.02 -11.65
N GLN A 248 -7.58 8.99 -12.10
CA GLN A 248 -7.39 9.29 -13.53
C GLN A 248 -6.20 8.54 -14.15
N LYS A 249 -5.26 8.06 -13.34
CA LYS A 249 -3.99 7.48 -13.77
C LYS A 249 -3.75 6.06 -13.27
N LEU A 250 -4.81 5.35 -12.84
CA LEU A 250 -4.66 4.03 -12.26
C LEU A 250 -4.12 3.04 -13.30
N ASP A 251 -2.95 2.47 -13.03
CA ASP A 251 -2.29 1.45 -13.84
C ASP A 251 -2.51 0.04 -13.27
N MET A 252 -2.62 -0.11 -11.95
CA MET A 252 -2.83 -1.38 -11.27
C MET A 252 -3.88 -1.27 -10.16
N LEU A 253 -4.81 -2.24 -10.12
CA LEU A 253 -5.80 -2.41 -9.05
C LEU A 253 -5.82 -3.88 -8.58
N ASP A 254 -5.56 -4.11 -7.30
CA ASP A 254 -5.73 -5.44 -6.70
C ASP A 254 -6.80 -5.42 -5.60
N LEU A 255 -7.90 -6.16 -5.81
CA LEU A 255 -9.02 -6.39 -4.89
C LEU A 255 -9.15 -7.87 -4.55
N SER A 256 -8.18 -8.70 -4.90
CA SER A 256 -8.26 -10.15 -4.68
C SER A 256 -8.30 -10.52 -3.20
N ASN A 257 -8.76 -11.72 -2.95
CA ASN A 257 -8.84 -12.28 -1.59
C ASN A 257 -9.55 -11.34 -0.60
N ASN A 258 -10.80 -11.00 -0.94
CA ASN A 258 -11.72 -10.21 -0.14
C ASN A 258 -13.07 -10.95 0.02
N LEU A 259 -14.08 -10.28 0.51
CA LEU A 259 -15.42 -10.84 0.75
C LEU A 259 -16.47 -10.24 -0.21
N LEU A 260 -16.06 -9.76 -1.38
CA LEU A 260 -16.95 -9.15 -2.34
C LEU A 260 -17.84 -10.21 -3.00
N THR A 261 -19.14 -10.11 -2.80
CA THR A 261 -20.14 -10.95 -3.47
C THR A 261 -20.71 -10.26 -4.70
N THR A 262 -20.76 -8.95 -4.67
CA THR A 262 -21.27 -8.07 -5.73
C THR A 262 -20.55 -6.74 -5.68
N VAL A 263 -20.82 -5.90 -6.66
CA VAL A 263 -20.34 -4.50 -6.71
C VAL A 263 -21.50 -3.60 -7.17
N PRO A 264 -21.57 -2.36 -6.68
CA PRO A 264 -22.65 -1.46 -7.07
C PRO A 264 -22.53 -1.08 -8.54
N THR A 265 -23.68 -0.86 -9.16
CA THR A 265 -23.78 -0.34 -10.53
C THR A 265 -23.01 0.97 -10.66
N GLY A 266 -22.23 1.10 -11.72
CA GLY A 266 -21.43 2.29 -11.99
C GLY A 266 -20.06 2.33 -11.33
N LEU A 267 -19.68 1.36 -10.47
CA LEU A 267 -18.35 1.33 -9.85
C LEU A 267 -17.24 1.34 -10.90
N TRP A 268 -17.28 0.42 -11.86
CA TRP A 268 -16.27 0.28 -12.90
C TRP A 268 -16.28 1.41 -13.91
N THR A 269 -17.46 1.97 -14.20
CA THR A 269 -17.57 3.17 -15.04
C THR A 269 -17.04 4.42 -14.36
N SER A 270 -16.99 4.44 -13.01
CA SER A 270 -16.41 5.54 -12.23
C SER A 270 -14.89 5.65 -12.38
N LEU A 271 -14.21 4.58 -12.76
CA LEU A 271 -12.79 4.60 -13.17
C LEU A 271 -12.56 5.47 -14.42
N GLY A 272 -13.60 5.71 -15.23
CA GLY A 272 -13.54 6.59 -16.38
C GLY A 272 -12.43 6.24 -17.38
N LYS A 273 -11.57 7.24 -17.68
CA LYS A 273 -10.41 7.03 -18.58
C LYS A 273 -9.37 6.07 -18.03
N ALA A 274 -9.25 5.95 -16.70
CA ALA A 274 -8.30 5.04 -16.06
C ALA A 274 -8.58 3.58 -16.39
N ALA A 275 -9.86 3.18 -16.52
CA ALA A 275 -10.22 1.83 -16.94
C ALA A 275 -9.61 1.43 -18.29
N ARG A 276 -9.34 2.41 -19.17
CA ARG A 276 -8.66 2.18 -20.46
C ARG A 276 -7.14 2.11 -20.34
N ASN A 277 -6.58 2.59 -19.24
CA ASN A 277 -5.13 2.73 -19.06
C ASN A 277 -4.55 1.69 -18.10
N LEU A 278 -5.33 0.87 -17.39
CA LEU A 278 -4.81 -0.19 -16.49
C LEU A 278 -3.72 -1.03 -17.19
N LYS A 279 -2.54 -0.42 -17.36
CA LYS A 279 -1.43 -1.00 -18.13
C LYS A 279 -0.87 -2.23 -17.45
N ASP A 280 -0.80 -2.18 -16.13
CA ASP A 280 -0.30 -3.25 -15.30
C ASP A 280 -1.44 -4.17 -14.81
N GLY A 281 -2.69 -3.89 -15.28
CA GLY A 281 -3.84 -4.77 -15.14
C GLY A 281 -4.59 -4.68 -13.82
N PHE A 282 -5.46 -5.66 -13.58
CA PHE A 282 -6.26 -5.76 -12.36
C PHE A 282 -6.45 -7.19 -11.89
N ASN A 283 -6.70 -7.34 -10.59
CA ASN A 283 -6.96 -8.61 -9.94
C ASN A 283 -8.20 -8.52 -9.04
N ILE A 284 -9.19 -9.38 -9.28
CA ILE A 284 -10.41 -9.50 -8.49
C ILE A 284 -10.69 -10.96 -8.08
N SER A 285 -9.67 -11.82 -8.19
CA SER A 285 -9.77 -13.24 -7.88
C SER A 285 -10.04 -13.50 -6.40
N SER A 286 -10.39 -14.72 -6.07
CA SER A 286 -10.57 -15.15 -4.67
C SER A 286 -11.56 -14.29 -3.88
N ASN A 287 -12.64 -13.83 -4.54
CA ASN A 287 -13.80 -13.22 -3.91
C ASN A 287 -15.01 -14.15 -4.10
N PRO A 288 -15.98 -14.19 -3.17
CA PRO A 288 -17.15 -15.05 -3.26
C PRO A 288 -18.24 -14.45 -4.18
N TRP A 289 -17.92 -14.24 -5.47
CA TRP A 289 -18.81 -13.60 -6.44
C TRP A 289 -20.14 -14.32 -6.59
N VAL A 290 -21.26 -13.62 -6.41
CA VAL A 290 -22.60 -14.10 -6.74
C VAL A 290 -22.93 -13.68 -8.16
N CYS A 291 -22.81 -14.61 -9.10
CA CYS A 291 -22.90 -14.38 -10.54
C CYS A 291 -24.36 -14.27 -11.01
N ASP A 292 -25.02 -13.20 -10.66
CA ASP A 292 -26.39 -12.88 -11.06
C ASP A 292 -26.46 -11.58 -11.87
N GLN A 293 -27.68 -11.10 -12.12
CA GLN A 293 -27.91 -9.86 -12.88
C GLN A 293 -27.32 -8.59 -12.21
N ASN A 294 -27.05 -8.62 -10.91
CA ASN A 294 -26.47 -7.47 -10.20
C ASN A 294 -25.03 -7.22 -10.63
N LEU A 295 -24.36 -8.21 -11.24
CA LEU A 295 -23.02 -8.06 -11.80
C LEU A 295 -23.01 -7.63 -13.28
N ALA A 296 -24.14 -7.24 -13.88
CA ALA A 296 -24.22 -6.91 -15.30
C ALA A 296 -23.21 -5.83 -15.74
N ASP A 297 -22.94 -4.82 -14.91
CA ASP A 297 -21.95 -3.79 -15.20
C ASP A 297 -20.53 -4.35 -15.15
N LEU A 298 -20.23 -5.19 -14.16
CA LEU A 298 -18.97 -5.90 -14.06
C LEU A 298 -18.75 -6.81 -15.27
N TYR A 299 -19.75 -7.56 -15.69
CA TYR A 299 -19.64 -8.44 -16.86
C TYR A 299 -19.24 -7.68 -18.13
N ARG A 300 -19.92 -6.56 -18.42
CA ARG A 300 -19.60 -5.72 -19.58
C ARG A 300 -18.18 -5.19 -19.51
N TRP A 301 -17.77 -4.76 -18.32
CA TRP A 301 -16.43 -4.22 -18.10
C TRP A 301 -15.35 -5.31 -18.22
N LEU A 302 -15.58 -6.51 -17.69
CA LEU A 302 -14.65 -7.65 -17.78
C LEU A 302 -14.42 -8.09 -19.22
N VAL A 303 -15.47 -8.26 -20.01
CA VAL A 303 -15.35 -8.64 -21.43
C VAL A 303 -14.56 -7.60 -22.23
N ALA A 304 -14.75 -6.32 -21.91
CA ALA A 304 -14.03 -5.22 -22.59
C ALA A 304 -12.56 -5.07 -22.15
N ASN A 305 -12.14 -5.71 -21.03
CA ASN A 305 -10.81 -5.57 -20.45
C ASN A 305 -10.20 -6.92 -20.06
N GLU A 306 -10.59 -7.99 -20.72
CA GLU A 306 -10.16 -9.34 -20.37
C GLU A 306 -8.63 -9.51 -20.44
N ASP A 307 -8.01 -8.87 -21.41
CA ASP A 307 -6.55 -8.87 -21.64
C ASP A 307 -5.74 -8.35 -20.43
N LYS A 308 -6.36 -7.52 -19.59
CA LYS A 308 -5.76 -6.89 -18.40
C LYS A 308 -6.07 -7.62 -17.10
N MET A 309 -6.90 -8.66 -17.15
CA MET A 309 -7.34 -9.40 -15.97
C MET A 309 -6.33 -10.46 -15.56
N PHE A 310 -5.80 -10.36 -14.33
CA PHE A 310 -4.96 -11.40 -13.73
C PHE A 310 -5.81 -12.53 -13.13
N PHE A 311 -5.23 -13.71 -13.03
CA PHE A 311 -5.79 -14.88 -12.35
C PHE A 311 -7.24 -15.21 -12.78
N ARG A 312 -7.52 -15.16 -14.09
CA ARG A 312 -8.85 -15.44 -14.69
C ARG A 312 -9.42 -16.78 -14.23
N THR A 313 -8.59 -17.82 -14.17
CA THR A 313 -8.98 -19.19 -13.77
C THR A 313 -9.31 -19.29 -12.27
N HIS A 314 -8.82 -18.39 -11.45
CA HIS A 314 -9.07 -18.33 -10.01
C HIS A 314 -10.24 -17.39 -9.66
N THR A 315 -10.75 -16.63 -10.64
CA THR A 315 -11.91 -15.76 -10.46
C THR A 315 -13.16 -16.55 -10.82
N ARG A 316 -13.84 -17.07 -9.79
CA ARG A 316 -14.97 -18.01 -9.96
C ARG A 316 -16.21 -17.52 -9.23
N CYS A 317 -17.36 -17.97 -9.72
CA CYS A 317 -18.65 -17.75 -9.07
C CYS A 317 -18.80 -18.65 -7.84
N ALA A 318 -19.18 -18.07 -6.70
CA ALA A 318 -19.58 -18.78 -5.49
C ALA A 318 -21.07 -19.12 -5.49
N GLY A 319 -21.88 -18.43 -6.28
CA GLY A 319 -23.32 -18.61 -6.47
C GLY A 319 -23.81 -17.84 -7.69
N PRO A 320 -25.09 -18.00 -8.05
CA PRO A 320 -26.03 -19.04 -7.60
C PRO A 320 -25.59 -20.44 -8.02
N GLU A 321 -26.25 -21.49 -7.55
CA GLU A 321 -25.86 -22.88 -7.77
C GLU A 321 -25.69 -23.24 -9.27
N ALA A 322 -26.48 -22.65 -10.16
CA ALA A 322 -26.36 -22.84 -11.62
C ALA A 322 -24.97 -22.37 -12.18
N TRP A 323 -24.29 -21.47 -11.53
CA TRP A 323 -23.02 -20.90 -11.98
C TRP A 323 -21.86 -21.24 -11.05
N LYS A 324 -22.11 -21.85 -9.91
CA LYS A 324 -21.11 -22.13 -8.88
C LYS A 324 -19.90 -22.88 -9.45
N GLY A 325 -18.71 -22.39 -9.13
CA GLY A 325 -17.43 -22.94 -9.60
C GLY A 325 -17.04 -22.55 -11.03
N ARG A 326 -17.95 -21.95 -11.83
CA ARG A 326 -17.60 -21.47 -13.17
C ARG A 326 -16.74 -20.21 -13.11
N MET A 327 -15.90 -20.02 -14.10
CA MET A 327 -15.12 -18.80 -14.23
C MET A 327 -16.06 -17.61 -14.44
N LEU A 328 -15.83 -16.53 -13.69
CA LEU A 328 -16.62 -15.30 -13.78
C LEU A 328 -16.61 -14.71 -15.19
N LEU A 329 -15.46 -14.73 -15.87
CA LEU A 329 -15.33 -14.24 -17.24
C LEU A 329 -16.19 -15.05 -18.21
N ALA A 330 -16.19 -16.38 -18.11
CA ALA A 330 -17.02 -17.23 -18.98
C ALA A 330 -18.53 -16.97 -18.78
N VAL A 331 -18.93 -16.64 -17.53
CA VAL A 331 -20.31 -16.23 -17.26
C VAL A 331 -20.60 -14.84 -17.85
N ALA A 332 -19.64 -13.91 -17.76
CA ALA A 332 -19.75 -12.58 -18.36
C ALA A 332 -19.92 -12.64 -19.89
N GLU A 333 -19.15 -13.48 -20.57
CA GLU A 333 -19.24 -13.72 -22.03
C GLU A 333 -20.60 -14.29 -22.42
N ALA A 334 -21.12 -15.24 -21.64
CA ALA A 334 -22.43 -15.83 -21.88
C ALA A 334 -23.58 -14.81 -21.76
N HIS A 335 -23.45 -13.83 -20.87
CA HIS A 335 -24.42 -12.75 -20.70
C HIS A 335 -24.20 -11.57 -21.68
N GLY A 336 -22.99 -11.39 -22.21
CA GLY A 336 -22.63 -10.28 -23.10
C GLY A 336 -22.84 -10.54 -24.59
N SER A 337 -23.13 -11.78 -25.01
CA SER A 337 -23.32 -12.13 -26.43
C SER A 337 -24.79 -11.90 -26.88
N PRO A 338 -25.05 -10.85 -27.69
CA PRO A 338 -26.38 -10.70 -28.30
C PRO A 338 -26.49 -11.71 -29.46
N GLY A 339 -26.92 -12.95 -29.20
CA GLY A 339 -27.20 -13.85 -30.32
C GLY A 339 -27.12 -15.35 -30.12
N ARG A 340 -26.74 -15.87 -28.96
CA ARG A 340 -26.94 -17.29 -28.64
C ARG A 340 -27.88 -17.40 -27.43
N GLY A 341 -29.18 -17.48 -27.75
CA GLY A 341 -30.24 -17.68 -26.76
C GLY A 341 -30.09 -19.01 -26.06
N VAL A 342 -29.29 -19.08 -25.02
CA VAL A 342 -29.53 -20.00 -23.94
C VAL A 342 -30.56 -19.32 -23.04
N ARG A 343 -31.84 -19.55 -23.31
CA ARG A 343 -32.94 -19.29 -22.37
C ARG A 343 -32.72 -20.19 -21.16
N LEU A 344 -31.84 -19.83 -20.28
CA LEU A 344 -31.85 -20.34 -18.92
C LEU A 344 -32.87 -19.48 -18.16
N GLY A 345 -34.04 -20.05 -17.97
CA GLY A 345 -35.19 -19.42 -17.30
C GLY A 345 -34.77 -18.96 -15.90
N TRP A 346 -34.81 -17.69 -15.71
CA TRP A 346 -34.95 -17.13 -14.36
C TRP A 346 -36.38 -17.51 -13.93
N GLY A 347 -36.50 -18.53 -13.07
CA GLY A 347 -37.77 -18.95 -12.48
C GLY A 347 -38.38 -17.85 -11.61
N GLY A 348 -38.90 -16.84 -12.23
CA GLY A 348 -39.80 -15.88 -11.62
C GLY A 348 -41.23 -16.43 -11.78
N THR A 349 -41.73 -17.12 -10.79
CA THR A 349 -43.17 -17.39 -10.68
C THR A 349 -43.89 -16.06 -10.46
N SER A 350 -44.25 -15.39 -11.54
CA SER A 350 -45.26 -14.36 -11.48
C SER A 350 -46.61 -15.06 -11.40
N SER A 351 -47.14 -15.25 -10.19
CA SER A 351 -48.54 -15.57 -10.02
C SER A 351 -49.35 -14.36 -10.51
N GLN A 352 -49.88 -14.43 -11.72
CA GLN A 352 -50.96 -13.56 -12.16
C GLN A 352 -52.21 -13.90 -11.36
N ALA A 353 -52.43 -13.13 -10.29
CA ALA A 353 -53.76 -13.07 -9.69
C ALA A 353 -54.63 -12.24 -10.64
N SER A 354 -55.52 -12.91 -11.33
CA SER A 354 -56.59 -12.34 -12.13
C SER A 354 -57.51 -11.52 -11.23
N ALA A 355 -57.51 -10.19 -11.39
CA ALA A 355 -58.52 -9.32 -10.78
C ALA A 355 -59.88 -9.48 -11.46
N PRO A 356 -61.01 -9.57 -10.72
CA PRO A 356 -62.33 -9.67 -11.29
C PRO A 356 -62.76 -8.33 -11.94
N ARG A 357 -63.37 -8.47 -13.15
CA ARG A 357 -64.02 -7.38 -13.88
C ARG A 357 -65.16 -6.78 -13.05
N LEU A 358 -65.08 -5.56 -12.68
CA LEU A 358 -66.21 -4.77 -12.20
C LEU A 358 -67.04 -4.28 -13.40
N ALA A 359 -68.30 -4.61 -13.35
CA ALA A 359 -69.34 -4.24 -14.33
C ALA A 359 -69.55 -2.72 -14.37
N LYS A 360 -69.75 -2.23 -15.60
CA LYS A 360 -70.19 -0.83 -15.85
C LYS A 360 -71.62 -0.66 -15.41
N SER A 361 -71.95 0.37 -14.64
CA SER A 361 -73.30 0.92 -14.44
C SER A 361 -73.46 2.18 -15.29
N PRO A 362 -74.64 2.43 -15.84
CA PRO A 362 -74.90 3.50 -16.78
C PRO A 362 -75.22 4.85 -16.08
N PRO A 363 -75.34 5.95 -16.82
CA PRO A 363 -75.35 7.30 -16.30
C PRO A 363 -76.72 7.79 -15.87
N PHE A 364 -76.71 8.61 -14.84
CA PHE A 364 -77.56 9.75 -14.64
C PHE A 364 -76.80 10.87 -13.96
#